data_08d90c0ddda9e6c4cc0c26502a24b99e
#
_entry.id   08d90c0ddda9e6c4cc0c26502a24b99e
#
_cell.length_a   1.000
_cell.length_b   1.000
_cell.length_c   1.000
_cell.angle_alpha   90.00
_cell.angle_beta   90.00
_cell.angle_gamma   90.00
#
_symmetry.space_group_name_H-M   'P 1'
#
loop_
_entity.id
_entity.type
_entity.pdbx_description
1 polymer ?
#
loop_
_entity_poly.entity_id
_entity_poly.type
_entity_poly.pdbx_seq_one_letter_code
_entity_poly.pdbx_strand_id
1 'polypeptide(L)'
;ITDAGTITDLNIMVNLDHGYENGLRYLTLQLLSPYGNSVELGHGDQNGGSPYWGGQDGGNLYNTVFDDESSTLIYDGTAPFAGPYQPDASLSDFDGQSITGTWQLLVTNTNGNGGTVEFTIMVETDSSTPNPYPDYGTGYPSGEESFSGNDLTFIELDITDAGTITDLNIMVNLD
;
A
#
# COMPACT_ATOMS: atom_id res chain seq x y z
N ILE A 1 15.56 0.59 -20.99
CA ILE A 1 15.15 -0.36 -19.94
C ILE A 1 14.39 -1.44 -20.65
N THR A 2 15.01 -2.57 -20.73
CA THR A 2 14.45 -3.75 -21.35
C THR A 2 13.63 -4.50 -20.33
N ASP A 3 12.32 -4.64 -20.63
CA ASP A 3 11.40 -5.57 -20.02
C ASP A 3 11.47 -5.74 -18.50
N ALA A 4 10.75 -4.88 -17.80
CA ALA A 4 10.37 -5.13 -16.43
C ALA A 4 9.42 -6.34 -16.30
N GLY A 5 8.96 -6.91 -17.42
CA GLY A 5 7.91 -7.89 -17.46
C GLY A 5 6.54 -7.28 -17.18
N THR A 6 5.53 -8.11 -17.27
CA THR A 6 4.18 -7.78 -16.84
C THR A 6 3.92 -8.30 -15.44
N ILE A 7 3.18 -7.55 -14.66
CA ILE A 7 2.78 -7.92 -13.31
C ILE A 7 1.98 -9.21 -13.37
N THR A 8 2.37 -10.18 -12.55
CA THR A 8 1.64 -11.44 -12.33
C THR A 8 1.09 -11.54 -10.92
N ASP A 9 1.67 -10.76 -10.00
CA ASP A 9 1.20 -10.57 -8.64
C ASP A 9 1.73 -9.24 -8.13
N LEU A 10 0.92 -8.49 -7.39
CA LEU A 10 1.30 -7.24 -6.77
C LEU A 10 0.76 -7.17 -5.35
N ASN A 11 1.67 -6.93 -4.43
CA ASN A 11 1.37 -6.64 -3.04
C ASN A 11 1.87 -5.24 -2.68
N ILE A 12 1.26 -4.60 -1.71
CA ILE A 12 1.71 -3.30 -1.22
C ILE A 12 1.82 -3.30 0.29
N MET A 13 2.99 -2.96 0.81
CA MET A 13 3.20 -2.70 2.23
C MET A 13 3.04 -1.21 2.51
N VAL A 14 2.29 -0.88 3.53
CA VAL A 14 2.05 0.51 3.95
C VAL A 14 2.39 0.66 5.43
N ASN A 15 3.19 1.68 5.73
CA ASN A 15 3.36 2.24 7.07
C ASN A 15 2.68 3.60 7.11
N LEU A 16 1.76 3.78 8.02
CA LEU A 16 1.03 5.02 8.19
C LEU A 16 0.86 5.33 9.67
N ASP A 17 1.37 6.48 10.08
CA ASP A 17 1.12 7.05 11.39
C ASP A 17 0.25 8.29 11.24
N HIS A 18 -0.97 8.19 11.71
CA HIS A 18 -1.87 9.32 11.80
C HIS A 18 -1.82 9.88 13.23
N GLY A 19 -1.24 11.04 13.42
CA GLY A 19 -1.01 11.63 14.74
C GLY A 19 -2.25 11.81 15.66
N TYR A 20 -3.36 11.13 15.33
CA TYR A 20 -4.61 11.14 16.08
C TYR A 20 -5.12 9.69 16.28
N GLU A 21 -5.51 9.35 17.51
CA GLU A 21 -5.84 7.98 17.92
C GLU A 21 -6.88 7.26 17.02
N ASN A 22 -7.80 8.01 16.43
CA ASN A 22 -8.85 7.48 15.57
C ASN A 22 -8.67 7.93 14.12
N GLY A 23 -7.43 8.11 13.70
CA GLY A 23 -7.09 8.72 12.42
C GLY A 23 -7.57 7.96 11.20
N LEU A 24 -7.42 6.64 11.19
CA LEU A 24 -7.76 5.82 10.03
C LEU A 24 -9.23 5.94 9.60
N ARG A 25 -10.16 6.19 10.52
CA ARG A 25 -11.57 6.39 10.19
C ARG A 25 -11.85 7.56 9.22
N TYR A 26 -10.88 8.45 9.05
CA TYR A 26 -10.99 9.62 8.18
C TYR A 26 -10.22 9.45 6.87
N LEU A 27 -9.53 8.31 6.71
CA LEU A 27 -8.66 8.08 5.57
C LEU A 27 -9.29 7.11 4.57
N THR A 28 -9.08 7.41 3.30
CA THR A 28 -9.21 6.46 2.20
C THR A 28 -7.85 6.33 1.54
N LEU A 29 -7.40 5.11 1.32
CA LEU A 29 -6.17 4.81 0.62
C LEU A 29 -6.47 4.14 -0.72
N GLN A 30 -5.87 4.67 -1.79
CA GLN A 30 -5.99 4.12 -3.13
C GLN A 30 -4.61 4.03 -3.79
N LEU A 31 -4.28 2.90 -4.35
CA LEU A 31 -3.09 2.74 -5.18
C LEU A 31 -3.44 3.04 -6.63
N LEU A 32 -2.66 3.93 -7.27
CA LEU A 32 -2.82 4.32 -8.67
C LEU A 32 -1.63 3.84 -9.49
N SER A 33 -1.89 3.16 -10.59
CA SER A 33 -0.85 2.73 -11.53
C SER A 33 -0.48 3.85 -12.52
N PRO A 34 0.72 3.76 -13.15
CA PRO A 34 1.12 4.67 -14.22
C PRO A 34 0.17 4.71 -15.41
N TYR A 35 -0.70 3.72 -15.52
CA TYR A 35 -1.65 3.55 -16.64
C TYR A 35 -3.05 4.07 -16.34
N GLY A 36 -3.26 4.64 -15.13
CA GLY A 36 -4.51 5.26 -14.73
C GLY A 36 -5.52 4.31 -14.08
N ASN A 37 -5.13 3.06 -13.82
CA ASN A 37 -5.94 2.17 -13.00
C ASN A 37 -5.77 2.54 -11.52
N SER A 38 -6.82 2.39 -10.72
CA SER A 38 -6.77 2.62 -9.29
C SER A 38 -7.46 1.50 -8.53
N VAL A 39 -6.88 1.10 -7.41
CA VAL A 39 -7.41 0.09 -6.49
C VAL A 39 -7.55 0.71 -5.10
N GLU A 40 -8.73 0.59 -4.49
CA GLU A 40 -8.95 1.01 -3.13
C GLU A 40 -8.42 -0.06 -2.16
N LEU A 41 -7.48 0.35 -1.30
CA LEU A 41 -6.90 -0.53 -0.29
C LEU A 41 -7.79 -0.62 0.95
N GLY A 42 -8.43 0.48 1.29
CA GLY A 42 -9.36 0.56 2.39
C GLY A 42 -9.82 1.99 2.65
N HIS A 43 -10.93 2.13 3.34
CA HIS A 43 -11.50 3.43 3.68
C HIS A 43 -12.03 3.49 5.10
N GLY A 44 -12.11 4.71 5.63
CA GLY A 44 -12.75 5.01 6.89
C GLY A 44 -14.22 5.33 6.70
N ASP A 45 -14.99 5.17 7.76
CA ASP A 45 -16.40 5.59 7.77
C ASP A 45 -16.59 6.84 8.60
N GLN A 46 -16.83 7.94 7.93
CA GLN A 46 -17.15 9.22 8.56
C GLN A 46 -18.59 9.33 9.04
N ASN A 47 -19.47 8.43 8.59
CA ASN A 47 -20.92 8.53 8.80
C ASN A 47 -21.51 7.35 9.58
N GLY A 48 -20.70 6.42 10.07
CA GLY A 48 -21.13 5.27 10.87
C GLY A 48 -21.72 4.11 10.05
N GLY A 49 -21.40 4.01 8.75
CA GLY A 49 -21.69 2.86 7.91
C GLY A 49 -20.56 1.82 8.00
N SER A 50 -20.80 0.58 7.78
CA SER A 50 -19.79 -0.49 7.71
C SER A 50 -19.70 -0.98 6.27
N PRO A 51 -18.55 -1.49 5.80
CA PRO A 51 -17.31 -1.77 6.51
C PRO A 51 -16.29 -0.62 6.45
N TYR A 52 -15.47 -0.49 7.46
CA TYR A 52 -14.34 0.45 7.53
C TYR A 52 -13.22 -0.16 8.37
N TRP A 53 -12.02 0.43 8.33
CA TRP A 53 -10.81 -0.04 9.00
C TRP A 53 -11.10 -0.80 10.31
N GLY A 54 -11.13 -2.15 10.24
CA GLY A 54 -11.29 -3.06 11.36
C GLY A 54 -12.50 -2.84 12.27
N GLY A 55 -13.51 -2.10 11.83
CA GLY A 55 -14.69 -1.81 12.65
C GLY A 55 -14.38 -1.07 13.95
N GLN A 56 -13.18 -0.57 14.13
CA GLN A 56 -12.68 0.06 15.34
C GLN A 56 -12.28 1.51 15.07
N ASP A 57 -12.44 2.31 16.09
CA ASP A 57 -11.83 3.63 16.10
C ASP A 57 -10.32 3.48 16.34
N GLY A 58 -9.53 3.92 15.37
CA GLY A 58 -8.14 4.16 15.60
C GLY A 58 -7.16 3.10 15.12
N GLY A 59 -5.94 3.46 15.28
CA GLY A 59 -4.77 2.68 14.93
C GLY A 59 -4.01 3.25 13.74
N ASN A 60 -2.83 2.74 13.62
CA ASN A 60 -1.90 3.01 12.54
C ASN A 60 -1.72 1.75 11.70
N LEU A 61 -1.14 1.89 10.53
CA LEU A 61 -0.68 0.77 9.72
C LEU A 61 0.81 0.57 10.00
N TYR A 62 1.18 -0.61 10.48
CA TYR A 62 2.58 -0.96 10.76
C TYR A 62 3.00 -2.17 9.95
N ASN A 63 3.80 -1.96 8.92
CA ASN A 63 4.15 -3.02 7.96
C ASN A 63 2.89 -3.80 7.52
N THR A 64 1.82 -3.06 7.28
CA THR A 64 0.56 -3.63 6.83
C THR A 64 0.71 -3.99 5.36
N VAL A 65 0.59 -5.26 5.06
CA VAL A 65 0.66 -5.76 3.69
C VAL A 65 -0.76 -5.92 3.16
N PHE A 66 -1.06 -5.30 2.05
CA PHE A 66 -2.28 -5.59 1.28
C PHE A 66 -1.92 -6.62 0.22
N ASP A 67 -2.65 -7.73 0.25
CA ASP A 67 -2.36 -8.97 -0.46
C ASP A 67 -3.68 -9.69 -0.75
N ASP A 68 -3.99 -9.91 -2.01
CA ASP A 68 -5.25 -10.55 -2.45
C ASP A 68 -5.39 -11.98 -1.94
N GLU A 69 -4.26 -12.67 -1.71
CA GLU A 69 -4.19 -14.04 -1.19
C GLU A 69 -4.35 -14.11 0.32
N SER A 70 -4.37 -12.98 1.02
CA SER A 70 -4.63 -12.95 2.45
C SER A 70 -6.01 -13.52 2.77
N SER A 71 -6.10 -14.28 3.85
CA SER A 71 -7.37 -14.86 4.32
C SER A 71 -8.23 -13.90 5.13
N THR A 72 -7.70 -12.72 5.48
CA THR A 72 -8.34 -11.76 6.38
C THR A 72 -8.56 -10.45 5.65
N LEU A 73 -9.81 -10.02 5.54
CA LEU A 73 -10.13 -8.70 5.03
C LEU A 73 -9.61 -7.61 5.97
N ILE A 74 -9.17 -6.49 5.42
CA ILE A 74 -8.71 -5.35 6.23
C ILE A 74 -9.79 -4.87 7.22
N TYR A 75 -11.05 -5.01 6.86
CA TYR A 75 -12.18 -4.65 7.72
C TYR A 75 -12.42 -5.58 8.91
N ASP A 76 -11.92 -6.82 8.82
CA ASP A 76 -11.97 -7.80 9.91
C ASP A 76 -10.70 -7.73 10.79
N GLY A 77 -9.76 -6.87 10.43
CA GLY A 77 -8.54 -6.64 11.17
C GLY A 77 -8.75 -5.92 12.50
N THR A 78 -7.70 -5.82 13.28
CA THR A 78 -7.68 -5.10 14.56
C THR A 78 -6.47 -4.20 14.63
N ALA A 79 -6.68 -2.96 15.02
CA ALA A 79 -5.60 -1.99 15.20
C ALA A 79 -4.67 -2.37 16.39
N PRO A 80 -3.36 -2.04 16.31
CA PRO A 80 -2.68 -1.54 15.12
C PRO A 80 -2.58 -2.64 14.07
N PHE A 81 -2.92 -2.29 12.82
CA PHE A 81 -2.92 -3.26 11.74
C PHE A 81 -1.46 -3.63 11.41
N ALA A 82 -1.15 -4.90 11.50
CA ALA A 82 0.18 -5.44 11.19
C ALA A 82 0.04 -6.79 10.49
N GLY A 83 0.81 -7.01 9.42
CA GLY A 83 0.78 -8.24 8.63
C GLY A 83 -0.18 -8.16 7.44
N PRO A 84 -0.45 -9.32 6.79
CA PRO A 84 -1.19 -9.34 5.54
C PRO A 84 -2.70 -9.25 5.75
N TYR A 85 -3.33 -8.42 4.92
CA TYR A 85 -4.78 -8.28 4.83
C TYR A 85 -5.20 -8.19 3.36
N GLN A 86 -6.36 -8.74 3.06
CA GLN A 86 -6.99 -8.52 1.79
C GLN A 86 -7.51 -7.08 1.69
N PRO A 87 -7.18 -6.34 0.62
CA PRO A 87 -7.69 -4.98 0.42
C PRO A 87 -9.19 -4.96 0.12
N ASP A 88 -9.78 -3.77 0.07
CA ASP A 88 -11.19 -3.58 -0.29
C ASP A 88 -11.46 -3.96 -1.74
N ALA A 89 -10.58 -3.56 -2.65
CA ALA A 89 -10.63 -3.94 -4.06
C ALA A 89 -9.38 -4.73 -4.45
N SER A 90 -9.51 -5.62 -5.44
CA SER A 90 -8.44 -6.54 -5.81
C SER A 90 -7.25 -5.85 -6.46
N LEU A 91 -6.04 -6.16 -5.98
CA LEU A 91 -4.78 -5.73 -6.58
C LEU A 91 -4.49 -6.43 -7.92
N SER A 92 -5.13 -7.57 -8.19
CA SER A 92 -5.06 -8.25 -9.47
C SER A 92 -5.62 -7.42 -10.65
N ASP A 93 -6.29 -6.30 -10.38
CA ASP A 93 -6.65 -5.31 -11.41
C ASP A 93 -5.40 -4.67 -12.08
N PHE A 94 -4.23 -4.84 -11.49
CA PHE A 94 -2.95 -4.41 -12.07
C PHE A 94 -2.24 -5.50 -12.87
N ASP A 95 -2.71 -6.75 -12.82
CA ASP A 95 -2.11 -7.86 -13.56
C ASP A 95 -2.06 -7.59 -15.07
N GLY A 96 -0.98 -8.01 -15.69
CA GLY A 96 -0.74 -7.78 -17.10
C GLY A 96 -0.25 -6.37 -17.46
N GLN A 97 -0.17 -5.44 -16.50
CA GLN A 97 0.44 -4.13 -16.70
C GLN A 97 1.97 -4.22 -16.50
N SER A 98 2.70 -3.28 -17.12
CA SER A 98 4.10 -3.09 -16.78
C SER A 98 4.23 -2.42 -15.41
N ILE A 99 5.20 -2.85 -14.61
CA ILE A 99 5.50 -2.17 -13.34
C ILE A 99 6.15 -0.80 -13.53
N THR A 100 6.73 -0.55 -14.71
CA THR A 100 7.50 0.68 -14.99
C THR A 100 6.60 1.92 -15.05
N GLY A 101 7.03 2.97 -14.39
CA GLY A 101 6.37 4.27 -14.38
C GLY A 101 6.18 4.81 -12.97
N THR A 102 5.44 5.90 -12.86
CA THR A 102 5.11 6.54 -11.57
C THR A 102 3.88 5.90 -10.97
N TRP A 103 4.06 5.26 -9.85
CA TRP A 103 2.99 4.76 -8.99
C TRP A 103 2.67 5.79 -7.92
N GLN A 104 1.41 5.90 -7.55
CA GLN A 104 0.97 6.88 -6.56
C GLN A 104 0.10 6.21 -5.52
N LEU A 105 0.36 6.49 -4.25
CA LEU A 105 -0.58 6.21 -3.17
C LEU A 105 -1.36 7.49 -2.89
N LEU A 106 -2.64 7.46 -3.20
CA LEU A 106 -3.55 8.56 -2.90
C LEU A 106 -4.09 8.39 -1.48
N VAL A 107 -3.79 9.36 -0.64
CA VAL A 107 -4.33 9.46 0.71
C VAL A 107 -5.39 10.56 0.74
N THR A 108 -6.65 10.17 0.87
CA THR A 108 -7.74 11.11 1.10
C THR A 108 -7.97 11.22 2.60
N ASN A 109 -7.77 12.41 3.16
CA ASN A 109 -7.98 12.67 4.57
C ASN A 109 -9.10 13.72 4.74
N THR A 110 -10.09 13.40 5.54
CA THR A 110 -11.23 14.27 5.81
C THR A 110 -11.23 14.85 7.23
N ASN A 111 -10.14 14.61 7.97
CA ASN A 111 -9.89 15.23 9.27
C ASN A 111 -8.84 16.33 9.14
N GLY A 112 -8.93 17.37 9.95
CA GLY A 112 -7.96 18.45 10.00
C GLY A 112 -6.56 18.07 10.54
N ASN A 113 -6.39 16.86 11.07
CA ASN A 113 -5.11 16.36 11.54
C ASN A 113 -4.40 15.61 10.41
N GLY A 114 -3.08 15.55 10.47
CA GLY A 114 -2.26 14.87 9.50
C GLY A 114 -1.41 13.76 10.12
N GLY A 115 -0.54 13.18 9.33
CA GLY A 115 0.35 12.11 9.72
C GLY A 115 1.49 11.93 8.71
N THR A 116 2.13 10.79 8.80
CA THR A 116 3.15 10.36 7.85
C THR A 116 2.75 9.04 7.21
N VAL A 117 3.20 8.81 5.99
CA VAL A 117 2.96 7.57 5.26
C VAL A 117 4.15 7.26 4.36
N GLU A 118 4.47 5.99 4.29
CA GLU A 118 5.37 5.42 3.29
C GLU A 118 4.74 4.14 2.73
N PHE A 119 5.10 3.76 1.54
CA PHE A 119 4.68 2.49 0.96
C PHE A 119 5.80 1.81 0.18
N THR A 120 5.67 0.50 0.05
CA THR A 120 6.55 -0.34 -0.75
C THR A 120 5.69 -1.22 -1.64
N ILE A 121 5.88 -1.14 -2.95
CA ILE A 121 5.27 -2.09 -3.89
C ILE A 121 6.18 -3.32 -3.95
N MET A 122 5.59 -4.47 -3.77
CA MET A 122 6.21 -5.79 -3.93
C MET A 122 5.55 -6.47 -5.12
N VAL A 123 6.34 -6.88 -6.11
CA VAL A 123 5.77 -7.35 -7.37
C VAL A 123 6.48 -8.61 -7.88
N GLU A 124 5.68 -9.55 -8.39
CA GLU A 124 6.15 -10.60 -9.25
C GLU A 124 5.84 -10.25 -10.71
N THR A 125 6.71 -10.64 -11.62
CA THR A 125 6.51 -10.42 -13.05
C THR A 125 6.80 -11.68 -13.84
N ASP A 126 6.23 -11.80 -15.03
CA ASP A 126 6.43 -12.93 -15.94
C ASP A 126 7.89 -13.10 -16.41
N SER A 127 8.73 -12.07 -16.24
CA SER A 127 10.16 -12.13 -16.51
C SER A 127 11.01 -12.45 -15.27
N SER A 128 10.38 -12.53 -14.08
CA SER A 128 11.09 -12.89 -12.86
C SER A 128 11.54 -14.36 -12.91
N THR A 129 12.80 -14.63 -12.58
CA THR A 129 13.23 -16.00 -12.28
C THR A 129 12.57 -16.40 -10.97
N PRO A 130 11.98 -17.62 -10.86
CA PRO A 130 11.34 -18.05 -9.62
C PRO A 130 12.31 -17.90 -8.46
N ASN A 131 11.96 -17.09 -7.48
CA ASN A 131 12.73 -16.96 -6.26
C ASN A 131 12.50 -18.21 -5.39
N PRO A 132 13.52 -18.87 -4.88
CA PRO A 132 13.37 -20.05 -4.05
C PRO A 132 12.86 -19.81 -2.63
N TYR A 133 12.59 -18.55 -2.27
CA TYR A 133 12.06 -18.19 -0.96
C TYR A 133 10.59 -17.77 -1.09
N PRO A 134 9.69 -18.16 -0.16
CA PRO A 134 8.30 -17.68 -0.16
C PRO A 134 8.30 -16.15 -0.02
N ASP A 135 7.67 -15.44 -0.97
CA ASP A 135 8.27 -14.20 -1.34
C ASP A 135 7.38 -13.03 -1.53
N TYR A 136 7.86 -11.97 -1.12
CA TYR A 136 7.35 -10.63 -1.30
C TYR A 136 8.01 -9.91 -2.52
N GLY A 137 8.30 -10.60 -3.61
CA GLY A 137 8.76 -10.02 -4.86
C GLY A 137 9.86 -8.95 -4.76
N THR A 138 10.00 -8.12 -5.78
CA THR A 138 10.89 -6.96 -5.75
C THR A 138 10.18 -5.79 -5.07
N GLY A 139 10.73 -5.25 -3.99
CA GLY A 139 10.16 -4.13 -3.25
C GLY A 139 10.67 -2.77 -3.74
N TYR A 140 9.78 -1.83 -3.92
CA TYR A 140 10.05 -0.45 -4.30
C TYR A 140 9.52 0.51 -3.23
N PRO A 141 10.38 1.06 -2.35
CA PRO A 141 9.94 1.99 -1.31
C PRO A 141 9.71 3.40 -1.86
N SER A 142 8.70 4.08 -1.38
CA SER A 142 8.42 5.48 -1.72
C SER A 142 9.30 6.47 -0.95
N GLY A 143 9.80 6.09 0.21
CA GLY A 143 10.25 7.01 1.24
C GLY A 143 9.08 7.52 2.11
N GLU A 144 9.41 8.12 3.26
CA GLU A 144 8.42 8.68 4.16
C GLU A 144 7.94 10.05 3.66
N GLU A 145 6.64 10.22 3.59
CA GLU A 145 5.98 11.47 3.22
C GLU A 145 4.95 11.88 4.27
N SER A 146 4.73 13.19 4.40
CA SER A 146 3.76 13.73 5.34
C SER A 146 2.49 14.18 4.65
N PHE A 147 1.35 13.97 5.29
CA PHE A 147 0.06 14.47 4.85
C PHE A 147 -0.60 15.30 5.97
N SER A 148 -1.45 16.25 5.62
CA SER A 148 -2.08 17.14 6.60
C SER A 148 -3.44 17.63 6.13
N GLY A 149 -4.30 17.94 7.10
CA GLY A 149 -5.55 18.63 6.84
C GLY A 149 -6.61 17.81 6.13
N ASN A 150 -7.65 18.49 5.65
CA ASN A 150 -8.69 17.93 4.78
C ASN A 150 -8.20 17.97 3.34
N ASP A 151 -7.19 17.19 3.01
CA ASP A 151 -6.51 17.31 1.72
C ASP A 151 -6.32 15.96 1.03
N LEU A 152 -6.08 16.05 -0.26
CA LEU A 152 -5.66 14.96 -1.12
C LEU A 152 -4.12 14.98 -1.18
N THR A 153 -3.48 13.96 -0.66
CA THR A 153 -2.02 13.84 -0.74
C THR A 153 -1.65 12.67 -1.63
N PHE A 154 -0.82 12.94 -2.62
CA PHE A 154 -0.23 11.91 -3.48
C PHE A 154 1.19 11.63 -3.00
N ILE A 155 1.47 10.39 -2.71
CA ILE A 155 2.81 9.91 -2.46
C ILE A 155 3.26 9.22 -3.73
N GLU A 156 4.36 9.67 -4.31
CA GLU A 156 4.84 9.22 -5.61
C GLU A 156 6.04 8.28 -5.45
N LEU A 157 6.03 7.22 -6.23
CA LEU A 157 7.14 6.30 -6.38
C LEU A 157 7.46 6.14 -7.87
N ASP A 158 8.61 6.64 -8.28
CA ASP A 158 9.12 6.49 -9.63
C ASP A 158 9.93 5.20 -9.78
N ILE A 159 9.38 4.22 -10.46
CA ILE A 159 10.09 3.00 -10.80
C ILE A 159 10.71 3.18 -12.19
N THR A 160 11.97 3.59 -12.21
CA THR A 160 12.71 3.93 -13.44
C THR A 160 13.63 2.83 -13.93
N ASP A 161 13.92 1.84 -13.10
CA ASP A 161 14.84 0.76 -13.42
C ASP A 161 14.29 -0.61 -13.05
N ALA A 162 14.20 -1.48 -14.02
CA ALA A 162 13.82 -2.88 -13.85
C ALA A 162 15.06 -3.77 -13.63
N GLY A 163 16.02 -3.28 -12.89
CA GLY A 163 17.21 -4.04 -12.53
C GLY A 163 16.88 -5.21 -11.59
N THR A 164 17.62 -6.30 -11.70
CA THR A 164 17.56 -7.38 -10.73
C THR A 164 18.11 -6.88 -9.40
N ILE A 165 17.29 -6.80 -8.37
CA ILE A 165 17.76 -6.54 -7.01
C ILE A 165 18.41 -7.82 -6.51
N THR A 166 19.72 -7.76 -6.23
CA THR A 166 20.47 -8.90 -5.70
C THR A 166 20.59 -8.88 -4.18
N ASP A 167 20.11 -7.81 -3.53
CA ASP A 167 20.12 -7.69 -2.08
C ASP A 167 19.04 -6.68 -1.62
N LEU A 168 18.24 -7.06 -0.66
CA LEU A 168 17.22 -6.22 -0.05
C LEU A 168 17.59 -5.96 1.41
N ASN A 169 17.99 -4.75 1.73
CA ASN A 169 18.17 -4.34 3.12
C ASN A 169 16.92 -3.60 3.61
N ILE A 170 16.24 -4.21 4.58
CA ILE A 170 15.14 -3.56 5.28
C ILE A 170 15.74 -2.77 6.44
N MET A 171 15.63 -1.45 6.40
CA MET A 171 15.95 -0.60 7.53
C MET A 171 14.67 -0.33 8.32
N VAL A 172 14.57 -0.88 9.52
CA VAL A 172 13.49 -0.59 10.45
C VAL A 172 13.96 0.49 11.40
N ASN A 173 13.34 1.66 11.33
CA ASN A 173 13.53 2.70 12.32
C ASN A 173 12.48 2.48 13.41
N LEU A 174 12.92 2.12 14.59
CA LEU A 174 12.09 2.04 15.80
C LEU A 174 12.48 3.22 16.69
N ASP A 175 11.67 4.28 16.65
CA ASP A 175 11.70 5.35 17.66
C ASP A 175 10.72 5.06 18.79
#